data_a65369f2bfad2db2727f70550bb1634a
#
_entry.id   a65369f2bfad2db2727f70550bb1634a
#
_cell.length_a   1.000
_cell.length_b   1.000
_cell.length_c   1.000
_cell.angle_alpha   90.00
_cell.angle_beta   90.00
_cell.angle_gamma   90.00
#
_symmetry.space_group_name_H-M   'P 1'
#
loop_
_entity.id
_entity.type
_entity.pdbx_description
1 polymer ?
#
loop_
_entity_poly.entity_id
_entity_poly.type
_entity_poly.pdbx_seq_one_letter_code
_entity_poly.pdbx_strand_id
1 'polypeptide(L)'
;MPKIALRNPLDGFKKAVDQASARLQAEVFHGPIGRAVSETPKTGWVAKGIARLGLTAFKPAPPPPVLKRPVVMITGLTMEAASYDPMAKHLASNSANGKVAVYVVADGKFHDGGVNGKVLTDAQAAKTRMFQIQYTDVKGAPSDKEPQLERAFRAIQRATHAPALDVVAHSAGCTDFRLYLDRRPAADRSIGINEAVFIGPASHGTFMGNVGNAVGRPIGVEKAGTELEIGSPLVQHLNDGWAGQRNQVKGDVTILGISGAPTPGKGGVSNGDGFMPVNQLDMAHAHTIVLKGSDPTPVAHLMQVGYSGVIAEVQKRLAQ
;
A
#
# COMPACT_ATOMS: atom_id res chain seq x y z
N MET A 1 47.94 -7.45 -28.25
CA MET A 1 47.08 -6.44 -27.66
C MET A 1 46.13 -7.15 -26.70
N PRO A 2 46.14 -6.89 -25.39
CA PRO A 2 45.21 -7.51 -24.47
C PRO A 2 43.77 -6.97 -24.72
N LYS A 3 42.84 -7.91 -24.88
CA LYS A 3 41.40 -7.60 -24.98
C LYS A 3 40.93 -7.08 -23.59
N ILE A 4 40.66 -5.77 -23.52
CA ILE A 4 39.96 -5.21 -22.34
C ILE A 4 38.53 -5.71 -22.42
N ALA A 5 38.18 -6.65 -21.55
CA ALA A 5 36.81 -7.07 -21.36
C ALA A 5 36.04 -5.90 -20.71
N LEU A 6 35.21 -5.21 -21.49
CA LEU A 6 34.27 -4.23 -20.97
C LEU A 6 33.32 -4.94 -20.00
N ARG A 7 33.47 -4.70 -18.71
CA ARG A 7 32.51 -5.15 -17.72
C ARG A 7 31.15 -4.50 -18.03
N ASN A 8 30.14 -5.34 -18.20
CA ASN A 8 28.78 -4.85 -18.43
C ASN A 8 28.35 -4.02 -17.19
N PRO A 9 27.97 -2.73 -17.35
CA PRO A 9 27.52 -1.90 -16.23
C PRO A 9 26.33 -2.50 -15.48
N LEU A 10 25.54 -3.39 -16.12
CA LEU A 10 24.45 -4.14 -15.51
C LEU A 10 24.93 -5.17 -14.45
N ASP A 11 26.17 -5.68 -14.52
CA ASP A 11 26.67 -6.66 -13.55
C ASP A 11 26.96 -6.01 -12.19
N GLY A 12 27.44 -4.77 -12.19
CA GLY A 12 27.63 -3.98 -10.99
C GLY A 12 26.30 -3.60 -10.33
N PHE A 13 25.33 -3.25 -11.14
CA PHE A 13 23.97 -2.92 -10.70
C PHE A 13 23.26 -4.17 -10.15
N LYS A 14 23.32 -5.31 -10.85
CA LYS A 14 22.75 -6.59 -10.37
C LYS A 14 23.31 -6.97 -9.02
N LYS A 15 24.63 -6.88 -8.85
CA LYS A 15 25.31 -7.19 -7.58
C LYS A 15 24.88 -6.24 -6.44
N ALA A 16 24.68 -4.94 -6.74
CA ALA A 16 24.17 -3.97 -5.77
C ALA A 16 22.72 -4.24 -5.38
N VAL A 17 21.87 -4.61 -6.35
CA VAL A 17 20.48 -5.02 -6.11
C VAL A 17 20.40 -6.31 -5.31
N ASP A 18 21.22 -7.31 -5.62
CA ASP A 18 21.28 -8.59 -4.88
C ASP A 18 21.72 -8.37 -3.43
N GLN A 19 22.71 -7.50 -3.20
CA GLN A 19 23.17 -7.15 -1.85
C GLN A 19 22.13 -6.32 -1.09
N ALA A 20 21.47 -5.37 -1.73
CA ALA A 20 20.40 -4.57 -1.12
C ALA A 20 19.17 -5.44 -0.81
N SER A 21 18.80 -6.33 -1.71
CA SER A 21 17.71 -7.31 -1.53
C SER A 21 18.02 -8.27 -0.38
N ALA A 22 19.22 -8.82 -0.31
CA ALA A 22 19.62 -9.73 0.76
C ALA A 22 19.65 -9.04 2.13
N ARG A 23 20.12 -7.77 2.20
CA ARG A 23 20.05 -6.95 3.42
C ARG A 23 18.61 -6.59 3.79
N LEU A 24 17.79 -6.21 2.82
CA LEU A 24 16.38 -5.89 3.03
C LEU A 24 15.63 -7.12 3.54
N GLN A 25 15.87 -8.31 2.96
CA GLN A 25 15.31 -9.57 3.44
C GLN A 25 15.74 -9.87 4.86
N ALA A 26 17.02 -9.76 5.18
CA ALA A 26 17.53 -10.00 6.52
C ALA A 26 16.97 -9.02 7.56
N GLU A 27 16.82 -7.74 7.23
CA GLU A 27 16.34 -6.71 8.16
C GLU A 27 14.82 -6.60 8.22
N VAL A 28 14.11 -6.72 7.09
CA VAL A 28 12.64 -6.59 7.03
C VAL A 28 11.95 -7.89 7.49
N PHE A 29 12.50 -9.06 7.17
CA PHE A 29 11.83 -10.33 7.50
C PHE A 29 12.40 -11.03 8.73
N HIS A 30 13.67 -10.82 9.09
CA HIS A 30 14.33 -11.51 10.20
C HIS A 30 15.05 -10.57 11.18
N GLY A 31 15.18 -9.28 10.85
CA GLY A 31 15.86 -8.30 11.66
C GLY A 31 14.98 -7.59 12.69
N PRO A 32 15.57 -6.64 13.43
CA PRO A 32 14.85 -5.82 14.41
C PRO A 32 13.65 -5.06 13.82
N ILE A 33 13.70 -4.69 12.53
CA ILE A 33 12.64 -3.98 11.81
C ILE A 33 11.46 -4.92 11.54
N GLY A 34 11.69 -6.13 11.05
CA GLY A 34 10.63 -7.13 10.81
C GLY A 34 9.95 -7.56 12.11
N ARG A 35 10.70 -7.72 13.19
CA ARG A 35 10.17 -7.96 14.54
C ARG A 35 9.44 -6.75 15.10
N ALA A 36 9.90 -5.53 14.83
CA ALA A 36 9.23 -4.31 15.27
C ALA A 36 7.93 -4.03 14.53
N VAL A 37 7.77 -4.52 13.29
CA VAL A 37 6.53 -4.42 12.51
C VAL A 37 5.54 -5.50 12.95
N SER A 38 6.01 -6.69 13.39
CA SER A 38 5.16 -7.79 13.85
C SER A 38 4.79 -7.73 15.34
N GLU A 39 5.59 -7.06 16.16
CA GLU A 39 5.32 -6.88 17.59
C GLU A 39 4.80 -5.47 17.83
N THR A 40 3.65 -5.34 18.53
CA THR A 40 3.07 -4.06 18.96
C THR A 40 4.13 -3.26 19.73
N PRO A 41 4.63 -2.12 19.25
CA PRO A 41 5.76 -1.46 19.89
C PRO A 41 5.38 -0.91 21.26
N LYS A 42 6.06 -1.35 22.30
CA LYS A 42 6.21 -0.54 23.51
C LYS A 42 7.04 0.68 23.10
N THR A 43 6.39 1.81 23.03
CA THR A 43 6.63 3.05 22.27
C THR A 43 7.99 3.78 22.45
N GLY A 44 8.97 3.25 23.12
CA GLY A 44 10.17 4.03 23.45
C GLY A 44 11.39 3.85 22.53
N TRP A 45 11.61 2.68 21.96
CA TRP A 45 12.84 2.39 21.25
C TRP A 45 12.74 2.52 19.72
N VAL A 46 11.55 2.30 19.16
CA VAL A 46 11.28 2.53 17.71
C VAL A 46 11.44 4.02 17.40
N ALA A 47 10.90 4.91 18.24
CA ALA A 47 11.10 6.35 18.12
C ALA A 47 12.60 6.73 18.20
N LYS A 48 13.37 6.07 19.07
CA LYS A 48 14.83 6.27 19.16
C LYS A 48 15.60 5.69 17.98
N GLY A 49 15.12 4.57 17.39
CA GLY A 49 15.70 3.97 16.19
C GLY A 49 15.44 4.84 14.95
N ILE A 50 14.25 5.35 14.81
CA ILE A 50 13.86 6.29 13.73
C ILE A 50 14.64 7.60 13.83
N ALA A 51 14.82 8.14 15.04
CA ALA A 51 15.64 9.34 15.26
C ALA A 51 17.13 9.11 14.94
N ARG A 52 17.67 7.91 15.17
CA ARG A 52 19.07 7.54 14.82
C ARG A 52 19.29 7.37 13.32
N LEU A 53 18.25 7.06 12.55
CA LEU A 53 18.31 6.96 11.08
C LEU A 53 18.19 8.33 10.39
N GLY A 54 18.23 9.46 11.14
CA GLY A 54 18.13 10.79 10.55
C GLY A 54 16.75 11.15 10.03
N LEU A 55 15.73 10.34 10.35
CA LEU A 55 14.32 10.64 10.06
C LEU A 55 13.84 11.74 11.02
N THR A 56 14.53 12.90 10.98
CA THR A 56 14.27 14.02 11.84
C THR A 56 12.89 14.61 11.57
N ALA A 57 12.09 14.59 12.61
CA ALA A 57 10.98 15.50 12.86
C ALA A 57 10.02 15.69 11.67
N PHE A 58 9.33 14.63 11.29
CA PHE A 58 8.03 14.86 10.67
C PHE A 58 7.19 15.67 11.66
N LYS A 59 6.75 16.85 11.24
CA LYS A 59 5.74 17.58 12.02
C LYS A 59 4.60 16.61 12.27
N PRO A 60 4.08 16.49 13.50
CA PRO A 60 2.91 15.65 13.76
C PRO A 60 1.82 15.96 12.73
N ALA A 61 1.14 14.95 12.23
CA ALA A 61 -0.03 15.19 11.40
C ALA A 61 -1.04 16.03 12.18
N PRO A 62 -1.76 16.96 11.54
CA PRO A 62 -2.78 17.75 12.23
C PRO A 62 -3.87 16.84 12.82
N PRO A 63 -4.62 17.28 13.84
CA PRO A 63 -5.69 16.49 14.42
C PRO A 63 -6.62 15.91 13.34
N PRO A 64 -7.03 14.64 13.44
CA PRO A 64 -7.83 14.01 12.41
C PRO A 64 -9.25 14.56 12.39
N PRO A 65 -9.85 14.74 11.21
CA PRO A 65 -11.24 15.13 11.05
C PRO A 65 -12.18 13.99 11.48
N VAL A 66 -13.45 14.30 11.64
CA VAL A 66 -14.50 13.29 11.65
C VAL A 66 -14.66 12.75 10.23
N LEU A 67 -14.49 11.45 10.06
CA LEU A 67 -14.65 10.78 8.78
C LEU A 67 -16.13 10.72 8.41
N LYS A 68 -16.48 11.13 7.19
CA LYS A 68 -17.86 11.11 6.70
C LYS A 68 -18.32 9.70 6.32
N ARG A 69 -17.39 8.87 5.85
CA ARG A 69 -17.63 7.52 5.32
C ARG A 69 -16.66 6.51 5.94
N PRO A 70 -17.00 5.24 5.92
CA PRO A 70 -16.03 4.20 6.26
C PRO A 70 -14.85 4.22 5.28
N VAL A 71 -13.63 4.09 5.82
CA VAL A 71 -12.38 4.05 5.08
C VAL A 71 -11.86 2.63 5.04
N VAL A 72 -11.61 2.10 3.86
CA VAL A 72 -11.03 0.78 3.64
C VAL A 72 -9.55 0.92 3.30
N MET A 73 -8.69 0.29 4.08
CA MET A 73 -7.23 0.33 3.94
C MET A 73 -6.72 -0.97 3.34
N ILE A 74 -6.08 -0.88 2.18
CA ILE A 74 -5.61 -2.02 1.36
C ILE A 74 -4.09 -2.03 1.33
N THR A 75 -3.49 -3.09 1.86
CA THR A 75 -2.04 -3.23 2.01
C THR A 75 -1.35 -3.62 0.70
N GLY A 76 -0.05 -3.33 0.60
CA GLY A 76 0.80 -3.77 -0.49
C GLY A 76 1.18 -5.25 -0.45
N LEU A 77 2.05 -5.66 -1.39
CA LEU A 77 2.59 -7.02 -1.44
C LEU A 77 3.41 -7.30 -0.17
N THR A 78 3.25 -8.48 0.40
CA THR A 78 3.91 -8.96 1.63
C THR A 78 3.57 -8.18 2.91
N MET A 79 2.67 -7.20 2.85
CA MET A 79 2.30 -6.37 3.98
C MET A 79 1.03 -6.87 4.67
N GLU A 80 1.05 -6.94 5.98
CA GLU A 80 -0.11 -7.26 6.80
C GLU A 80 -0.96 -6.02 7.09
N ALA A 81 -2.20 -6.23 7.52
CA ALA A 81 -3.12 -5.16 7.92
C ALA A 81 -2.48 -4.18 8.92
N ALA A 82 -1.71 -4.68 9.87
CA ALA A 82 -1.01 -3.89 10.89
C ALA A 82 -0.04 -2.84 10.32
N SER A 83 0.34 -2.92 9.05
CA SER A 83 1.15 -1.89 8.39
C SER A 83 0.47 -0.52 8.39
N TYR A 84 -0.86 -0.49 8.41
CA TYR A 84 -1.65 0.74 8.51
C TYR A 84 -1.90 1.23 9.93
N ASP A 85 -1.44 0.53 10.96
CA ASP A 85 -1.67 0.89 12.36
C ASP A 85 -1.31 2.35 12.71
N PRO A 86 -0.19 2.93 12.23
CA PRO A 86 0.11 4.32 12.54
C PRO A 86 -0.95 5.28 12.01
N MET A 87 -1.40 5.10 10.77
CA MET A 87 -2.46 5.92 10.15
C MET A 87 -3.82 5.67 10.81
N ALA A 88 -4.18 4.41 10.99
CA ALA A 88 -5.47 4.03 11.57
C ALA A 88 -5.60 4.52 13.02
N LYS A 89 -4.55 4.38 13.83
CA LYS A 89 -4.50 4.91 15.22
C LYS A 89 -4.56 6.43 15.25
N HIS A 90 -3.89 7.10 14.30
CA HIS A 90 -3.99 8.54 14.18
C HIS A 90 -5.44 8.96 13.89
N LEU A 91 -6.10 8.38 12.88
CA LEU A 91 -7.49 8.69 12.55
C LEU A 91 -8.46 8.35 13.71
N ALA A 92 -8.20 7.26 14.44
CA ALA A 92 -8.96 6.86 15.60
C ALA A 92 -8.76 7.76 16.84
N SER A 93 -7.74 8.61 16.85
CA SER A 93 -7.54 9.58 17.94
C SER A 93 -8.66 10.62 18.02
N ASN A 94 -9.42 10.82 16.93
CA ASN A 94 -10.74 11.44 17.00
C ASN A 94 -11.77 10.36 17.35
N SER A 95 -12.31 10.42 18.57
CA SER A 95 -13.24 9.41 19.11
C SER A 95 -14.52 9.25 18.27
N ALA A 96 -14.94 10.28 17.52
CA ALA A 96 -16.09 10.20 16.63
C ALA A 96 -15.87 9.23 15.45
N ASN A 97 -14.61 8.90 15.11
CA ASN A 97 -14.29 7.92 14.08
C ASN A 97 -14.39 6.46 14.58
N GLY A 98 -14.57 6.26 15.88
CA GLY A 98 -14.62 4.94 16.48
C GLY A 98 -13.25 4.25 16.54
N LYS A 99 -13.28 2.93 16.68
CA LYS A 99 -12.09 2.08 16.71
C LYS A 99 -11.70 1.62 15.30
N VAL A 100 -10.57 0.93 15.22
CA VAL A 100 -10.13 0.23 14.00
C VAL A 100 -10.70 -1.18 14.01
N ALA A 101 -11.31 -1.60 12.90
CA ALA A 101 -11.69 -2.99 12.69
C ALA A 101 -10.80 -3.61 11.61
N VAL A 102 -10.33 -4.83 11.82
CA VAL A 102 -9.62 -5.62 10.82
C VAL A 102 -10.57 -6.69 10.28
N TYR A 103 -10.84 -6.66 8.98
CA TYR A 103 -11.53 -7.76 8.32
C TYR A 103 -10.51 -8.84 7.98
N VAL A 104 -10.60 -9.98 8.62
CA VAL A 104 -9.73 -11.14 8.39
C VAL A 104 -10.40 -12.03 7.34
N VAL A 105 -9.83 -12.09 6.15
CA VAL A 105 -10.43 -12.82 5.02
C VAL A 105 -10.52 -14.32 5.29
N ALA A 106 -9.55 -14.87 6.03
CA ALA A 106 -9.46 -16.30 6.32
C ALA A 106 -10.67 -16.85 7.10
N ASP A 107 -11.25 -16.05 8.00
CA ASP A 107 -12.41 -16.44 8.79
C ASP A 107 -13.69 -15.65 8.45
N GLY A 108 -13.58 -14.64 7.59
CA GLY A 108 -14.69 -13.80 7.15
C GLY A 108 -15.27 -12.89 8.23
N LYS A 109 -14.50 -12.53 9.26
CA LYS A 109 -14.97 -11.78 10.44
C LYS A 109 -14.21 -10.47 10.62
N PHE A 110 -14.84 -9.58 11.39
CA PHE A 110 -14.20 -8.35 11.88
C PHE A 110 -13.55 -8.60 13.25
N HIS A 111 -12.35 -8.07 13.44
CA HIS A 111 -11.60 -8.15 14.68
C HIS A 111 -11.27 -6.74 15.21
N ASP A 112 -11.31 -6.54 16.53
CA ASP A 112 -11.03 -5.24 17.18
C ASP A 112 -9.53 -4.97 17.20
N GLY A 113 -9.07 -3.98 16.46
CA GLY A 113 -7.72 -3.42 16.53
C GLY A 113 -6.58 -4.30 15.99
N GLY A 114 -6.86 -5.50 15.47
CA GLY A 114 -5.83 -6.38 14.89
C GLY A 114 -6.35 -7.79 14.62
N VAL A 115 -5.60 -8.59 13.86
CA VAL A 115 -5.98 -9.94 13.42
C VAL A 115 -6.27 -10.93 14.57
N ASN A 116 -5.63 -10.72 15.72
CA ASN A 116 -5.83 -11.51 16.94
C ASN A 116 -6.76 -10.82 17.94
N GLY A 117 -7.42 -9.73 17.54
CA GLY A 117 -8.35 -8.99 18.36
C GLY A 117 -9.64 -9.77 18.62
N LYS A 118 -10.47 -9.26 19.54
CA LYS A 118 -11.79 -9.84 19.77
C LYS A 118 -12.63 -9.76 18.50
N VAL A 119 -13.32 -10.86 18.14
CA VAL A 119 -14.29 -10.86 17.04
C VAL A 119 -15.42 -9.88 17.34
N LEU A 120 -15.69 -9.00 16.41
CA LEU A 120 -16.78 -8.04 16.45
C LEU A 120 -18.02 -8.60 15.76
N THR A 121 -19.18 -8.28 16.31
CA THR A 121 -20.45 -8.42 15.57
C THR A 121 -20.56 -7.31 14.51
N ASP A 122 -21.43 -7.49 13.52
CA ASP A 122 -21.68 -6.44 12.50
C ASP A 122 -22.13 -5.12 13.16
N ALA A 123 -22.96 -5.19 14.21
CA ALA A 123 -23.39 -4.02 14.97
C ALA A 123 -22.25 -3.30 15.71
N GLN A 124 -21.20 -4.02 16.09
CA GLN A 124 -19.99 -3.43 16.65
C GLN A 124 -19.09 -2.85 15.56
N ALA A 125 -18.91 -3.56 14.45
CA ALA A 125 -18.16 -3.10 13.28
C ALA A 125 -18.79 -1.84 12.67
N ALA A 126 -20.13 -1.74 12.65
CA ALA A 126 -20.87 -0.56 12.18
C ALA A 126 -20.51 0.75 12.90
N LYS A 127 -19.98 0.66 14.13
CA LYS A 127 -19.55 1.82 14.93
C LYS A 127 -18.14 2.30 14.59
N THR A 128 -17.44 1.63 13.66
CA THR A 128 -16.10 2.03 13.23
C THR A 128 -16.17 2.76 11.89
N ARG A 129 -15.17 3.60 11.66
CA ARG A 129 -14.98 4.27 10.36
C ARG A 129 -13.71 3.79 9.65
N MET A 130 -12.90 2.95 10.28
CA MET A 130 -11.62 2.48 9.73
C MET A 130 -11.60 0.97 9.67
N PHE A 131 -11.40 0.45 8.46
CA PHE A 131 -11.35 -0.97 8.17
C PHE A 131 -10.03 -1.30 7.48
N GLN A 132 -9.22 -2.15 8.10
CA GLN A 132 -8.04 -2.74 7.51
C GLN A 132 -8.39 -4.12 6.95
N ILE A 133 -7.81 -4.52 5.83
CA ILE A 133 -8.03 -5.84 5.25
C ILE A 133 -6.79 -6.71 5.49
N GLN A 134 -6.99 -7.87 6.15
CA GLN A 134 -5.98 -8.90 6.26
C GLN A 134 -6.28 -10.01 5.26
N TYR A 135 -5.46 -10.08 4.21
CA TYR A 135 -5.53 -11.15 3.22
C TYR A 135 -5.13 -12.50 3.81
N THR A 136 -5.67 -13.57 3.27
CA THR A 136 -5.29 -14.96 3.64
C THR A 136 -3.83 -15.22 3.28
N ASP A 137 -3.39 -14.72 2.12
CA ASP A 137 -1.99 -14.75 1.69
C ASP A 137 -1.55 -13.33 1.29
N VAL A 138 -0.71 -12.72 2.12
CA VAL A 138 -0.15 -11.39 1.86
C VAL A 138 0.82 -11.37 0.67
N LYS A 139 1.32 -12.54 0.26
CA LYS A 139 2.22 -12.74 -0.89
C LYS A 139 1.46 -13.00 -2.19
N GLY A 140 0.15 -13.24 -2.11
CA GLY A 140 -0.70 -13.51 -3.26
C GLY A 140 -0.62 -12.42 -4.32
N ALA A 141 -0.78 -12.82 -5.57
CA ALA A 141 -0.85 -11.92 -6.71
C ALA A 141 -2.15 -11.08 -6.69
N PRO A 142 -2.20 -9.94 -7.40
CA PRO A 142 -3.44 -9.18 -7.54
C PRO A 142 -4.65 -10.01 -7.93
N SER A 143 -4.49 -10.96 -8.87
CA SER A 143 -5.56 -11.86 -9.30
C SER A 143 -6.05 -12.82 -8.20
N ASP A 144 -5.23 -13.13 -7.19
CA ASP A 144 -5.59 -13.98 -6.04
C ASP A 144 -6.25 -13.16 -4.93
N LYS A 145 -5.91 -11.87 -4.84
CA LYS A 145 -6.40 -10.95 -3.80
C LYS A 145 -7.70 -10.27 -4.18
N GLU A 146 -7.96 -10.04 -5.46
CA GLU A 146 -9.17 -9.37 -5.94
C GLU A 146 -10.46 -10.02 -5.41
N PRO A 147 -10.68 -11.36 -5.48
CA PRO A 147 -11.89 -11.97 -4.92
C PRO A 147 -11.99 -11.85 -3.39
N GLN A 148 -10.84 -11.74 -2.71
CA GLN A 148 -10.80 -11.50 -1.27
C GLN A 148 -11.22 -10.07 -0.93
N LEU A 149 -10.79 -9.13 -1.76
CA LEU A 149 -11.14 -7.72 -1.66
C LEU A 149 -12.65 -7.52 -1.88
N GLU A 150 -13.23 -8.18 -2.87
CA GLU A 150 -14.67 -8.16 -3.11
C GLU A 150 -15.46 -8.63 -1.87
N ARG A 151 -15.06 -9.75 -1.25
CA ARG A 151 -15.68 -10.23 -0.01
C ARG A 151 -15.60 -9.23 1.13
N ALA A 152 -14.42 -8.58 1.28
CA ALA A 152 -14.21 -7.57 2.31
C ALA A 152 -15.12 -6.35 2.12
N PHE A 153 -15.19 -5.81 0.90
CA PHE A 153 -16.04 -4.67 0.57
C PHE A 153 -17.51 -4.96 0.83
N ARG A 154 -18.00 -6.13 0.41
CA ARG A 154 -19.37 -6.58 0.68
C ARG A 154 -19.64 -6.74 2.19
N ALA A 155 -18.69 -7.29 2.95
CA ALA A 155 -18.84 -7.43 4.40
C ALA A 155 -18.90 -6.07 5.10
N ILE A 156 -18.01 -5.14 4.75
CA ILE A 156 -17.99 -3.79 5.30
C ILE A 156 -19.28 -3.05 4.97
N GLN A 157 -19.76 -3.13 3.72
CA GLN A 157 -21.02 -2.50 3.34
C GLN A 157 -22.21 -3.06 4.13
N ARG A 158 -22.31 -4.40 4.25
CA ARG A 158 -23.38 -5.03 5.04
C ARG A 158 -23.36 -4.59 6.49
N ALA A 159 -22.18 -4.57 7.12
CA ALA A 159 -22.05 -4.19 8.51
C ALA A 159 -22.38 -2.71 8.73
N THR A 160 -21.91 -1.82 7.87
CA THR A 160 -22.01 -0.36 8.05
C THR A 160 -23.27 0.24 7.45
N HIS A 161 -23.93 -0.45 6.52
CA HIS A 161 -25.01 0.08 5.66
C HIS A 161 -24.62 1.37 4.93
N ALA A 162 -23.33 1.62 4.77
CA ALA A 162 -22.85 2.85 4.13
C ALA A 162 -23.11 2.80 2.62
N PRO A 163 -23.66 3.88 2.03
CA PRO A 163 -23.93 3.94 0.59
C PRO A 163 -22.63 4.09 -0.23
N ALA A 164 -21.56 4.55 0.41
CA ALA A 164 -20.25 4.71 -0.21
C ALA A 164 -19.14 4.52 0.82
N LEU A 165 -17.98 4.10 0.32
CA LEU A 165 -16.74 3.90 1.07
C LEU A 165 -15.66 4.81 0.49
N ASP A 166 -14.71 5.20 1.34
CA ASP A 166 -13.44 5.79 0.91
C ASP A 166 -12.36 4.71 0.95
N VAL A 167 -11.38 4.79 0.06
CA VAL A 167 -10.33 3.79 -0.07
C VAL A 167 -8.95 4.42 0.09
N VAL A 168 -8.10 3.80 0.87
CA VAL A 168 -6.67 4.11 0.96
C VAL A 168 -5.90 2.83 0.61
N ALA A 169 -5.21 2.83 -0.51
CA ALA A 169 -4.46 1.69 -0.98
C ALA A 169 -2.96 2.01 -1.08
N HIS A 170 -2.09 1.04 -0.81
CA HIS A 170 -0.65 1.21 -0.84
C HIS A 170 -0.01 0.23 -1.82
N SER A 171 0.95 0.72 -2.63
CA SER A 171 1.80 -0.13 -3.48
C SER A 171 0.99 -1.07 -4.39
N ALA A 172 1.25 -2.38 -4.34
CA ALA A 172 0.49 -3.42 -5.05
C ALA A 172 -0.99 -3.44 -4.68
N GLY A 173 -1.38 -3.02 -3.46
CA GLY A 173 -2.78 -2.90 -3.07
C GLY A 173 -3.58 -1.91 -3.93
N CYS A 174 -2.90 -0.94 -4.56
CA CYS A 174 -3.53 -0.08 -5.56
C CYS A 174 -3.90 -0.87 -6.83
N THR A 175 -3.05 -1.81 -7.23
CA THR A 175 -3.32 -2.73 -8.36
C THR A 175 -4.44 -3.70 -8.01
N ASP A 176 -4.45 -4.24 -6.78
CA ASP A 176 -5.54 -5.10 -6.27
C ASP A 176 -6.89 -4.36 -6.36
N PHE A 177 -6.92 -3.10 -5.91
CA PHE A 177 -8.14 -2.29 -5.94
C PHE A 177 -8.56 -1.91 -7.37
N ARG A 178 -7.62 -1.58 -8.25
CA ARG A 178 -7.92 -1.32 -9.67
C ARG A 178 -8.50 -2.55 -10.35
N LEU A 179 -7.96 -3.74 -10.07
CA LEU A 179 -8.47 -5.00 -10.60
C LEU A 179 -9.87 -5.31 -10.07
N TYR A 180 -10.15 -5.02 -8.80
CA TYR A 180 -11.49 -5.09 -8.24
C TYR A 180 -12.46 -4.14 -8.97
N LEU A 181 -12.10 -2.90 -9.23
CA LEU A 181 -12.94 -1.95 -10.00
C LEU A 181 -13.20 -2.46 -11.42
N ASP A 182 -12.18 -3.03 -12.07
CA ASP A 182 -12.25 -3.54 -13.43
C ASP A 182 -13.20 -4.75 -13.56
N ARG A 183 -13.10 -5.70 -12.64
CA ARG A 183 -13.86 -6.96 -12.66
C ARG A 183 -15.23 -6.88 -12.00
N ARG A 184 -15.49 -5.84 -11.29
CA ARG A 184 -16.68 -5.64 -10.48
C ARG A 184 -17.94 -5.71 -11.33
N PRO A 185 -18.87 -6.67 -11.08
CA PRO A 185 -20.11 -6.77 -11.82
C PRO A 185 -20.94 -5.48 -11.73
N ALA A 186 -21.70 -5.17 -12.79
CA ALA A 186 -22.57 -4.00 -12.81
C ALA A 186 -23.57 -3.98 -11.65
N ALA A 187 -24.08 -5.16 -11.25
CA ALA A 187 -24.96 -5.33 -10.10
C ALA A 187 -24.30 -4.95 -8.75
N ASP A 188 -22.97 -5.10 -8.65
CA ASP A 188 -22.22 -4.80 -7.42
C ASP A 188 -21.74 -3.33 -7.31
N ARG A 189 -22.01 -2.54 -8.34
CA ARG A 189 -21.72 -1.09 -8.31
C ARG A 189 -22.61 -0.30 -7.35
N SER A 190 -23.52 -1.00 -6.65
CA SER A 190 -24.29 -0.44 -5.53
C SER A 190 -23.41 0.04 -4.36
N ILE A 191 -22.23 -0.58 -4.16
CA ILE A 191 -21.25 -0.07 -3.19
C ILE A 191 -20.55 1.13 -3.85
N GLY A 192 -20.94 2.34 -3.50
CA GLY A 192 -20.26 3.54 -3.99
C GLY A 192 -18.82 3.60 -3.50
N ILE A 193 -17.88 3.98 -4.36
CA ILE A 193 -16.56 4.45 -3.94
C ILE A 193 -16.58 5.96 -4.09
N ASN A 194 -16.27 6.68 -3.00
CA ASN A 194 -16.27 8.13 -3.06
C ASN A 194 -14.87 8.69 -3.29
N GLU A 195 -13.96 8.53 -2.36
CA GLU A 195 -12.55 8.94 -2.51
C GLU A 195 -11.64 7.72 -2.63
N ALA A 196 -10.62 7.82 -3.48
CA ALA A 196 -9.56 6.83 -3.54
C ALA A 196 -8.19 7.50 -3.41
N VAL A 197 -7.40 7.11 -2.41
CA VAL A 197 -6.04 7.60 -2.20
C VAL A 197 -5.07 6.45 -2.44
N PHE A 198 -4.23 6.59 -3.45
CA PHE A 198 -3.19 5.63 -3.82
C PHE A 198 -1.84 6.12 -3.30
N ILE A 199 -1.20 5.35 -2.46
CA ILE A 199 0.10 5.66 -1.86
C ILE A 199 1.17 4.82 -2.55
N GLY A 200 2.10 5.44 -3.26
CA GLY A 200 3.16 4.77 -4.00
C GLY A 200 2.66 3.67 -4.95
N PRO A 201 1.66 3.94 -5.81
CA PRO A 201 1.02 2.89 -6.60
C PRO A 201 1.94 2.31 -7.67
N ALA A 202 1.86 0.99 -7.89
CA ALA A 202 2.50 0.32 -9.02
C ALA A 202 1.66 0.48 -10.32
N SER A 203 1.25 1.73 -10.64
CA SER A 203 0.28 2.01 -11.72
C SER A 203 0.75 1.53 -13.10
N HIS A 204 2.05 1.66 -13.38
CA HIS A 204 2.66 1.22 -14.63
C HIS A 204 3.50 -0.05 -14.48
N GLY A 205 3.28 -0.79 -13.40
CA GLY A 205 4.10 -1.91 -12.97
C GLY A 205 5.31 -1.47 -12.17
N THR A 206 6.08 -2.43 -11.71
CA THR A 206 7.29 -2.17 -10.93
C THR A 206 8.47 -2.97 -11.48
N PHE A 207 9.65 -2.38 -11.46
CA PHE A 207 10.90 -3.08 -11.77
C PHE A 207 11.14 -4.24 -10.79
N MET A 208 10.61 -4.17 -9.57
CA MET A 208 10.67 -5.27 -8.60
C MET A 208 9.89 -6.49 -9.05
N GLY A 209 8.92 -6.37 -9.97
CA GLY A 209 8.33 -7.51 -10.66
C GLY A 209 9.38 -8.33 -11.41
N ASN A 210 10.23 -7.67 -12.17
CA ASN A 210 11.33 -8.30 -12.92
C ASN A 210 12.37 -8.95 -11.99
N VAL A 211 12.69 -8.30 -10.87
CA VAL A 211 13.59 -8.85 -9.83
C VAL A 211 12.87 -9.97 -9.07
N GLY A 212 11.58 -9.85 -8.81
CA GLY A 212 10.75 -10.87 -8.17
C GLY A 212 10.75 -12.19 -8.95
N ASN A 213 10.74 -12.15 -10.27
CA ASN A 213 10.88 -13.34 -11.11
C ASN A 213 12.26 -14.01 -10.99
N ALA A 214 13.33 -13.23 -10.78
CA ALA A 214 14.69 -13.74 -10.63
C ALA A 214 15.01 -14.18 -9.19
N VAL A 215 14.43 -13.50 -8.19
CA VAL A 215 14.75 -13.68 -6.75
C VAL A 215 13.53 -14.16 -5.95
N GLY A 216 12.34 -14.06 -6.49
CA GLY A 216 11.05 -14.30 -5.81
C GLY A 216 10.73 -15.76 -5.52
N ARG A 217 11.33 -16.71 -6.27
CA ARG A 217 11.11 -18.14 -6.03
C ARG A 217 11.34 -18.57 -4.58
N PRO A 218 12.40 -18.11 -3.89
CA PRO A 218 12.63 -18.49 -2.50
C PRO A 218 11.61 -17.91 -1.52
N ILE A 219 10.89 -16.84 -1.87
CA ILE A 219 9.95 -16.15 -0.98
C ILE A 219 8.47 -16.29 -1.38
N GLY A 220 8.20 -16.99 -2.48
CA GLY A 220 6.83 -17.33 -2.90
C GLY A 220 6.02 -16.13 -3.41
N VAL A 221 6.64 -15.22 -4.18
CA VAL A 221 5.98 -14.05 -4.80
C VAL A 221 6.08 -14.04 -6.33
N GLU A 222 6.40 -15.18 -6.96
CA GLU A 222 6.64 -15.24 -8.40
C GLU A 222 5.44 -14.79 -9.22
N LYS A 223 4.25 -15.27 -8.87
CA LYS A 223 3.02 -14.90 -9.58
C LYS A 223 2.76 -13.39 -9.43
N ALA A 224 2.88 -12.86 -8.21
CA ALA A 224 2.73 -11.43 -7.96
C ALA A 224 3.76 -10.61 -8.72
N GLY A 225 5.02 -11.07 -8.75
CA GLY A 225 6.08 -10.45 -9.53
C GLY A 225 5.74 -10.39 -11.02
N THR A 226 5.26 -11.50 -11.59
CA THR A 226 4.84 -11.56 -13.00
C THR A 226 3.68 -10.63 -13.31
N GLU A 227 2.66 -10.57 -12.45
CA GLU A 227 1.50 -9.72 -12.65
C GLU A 227 1.83 -8.23 -12.48
N LEU A 228 2.77 -7.88 -11.60
CA LEU A 228 3.18 -6.50 -11.30
C LEU A 228 4.36 -6.02 -12.15
N GLU A 229 4.91 -6.85 -13.03
CA GLU A 229 6.02 -6.48 -13.91
C GLU A 229 5.63 -5.33 -14.84
N ILE A 230 6.60 -4.43 -15.12
CA ILE A 230 6.42 -3.35 -16.11
C ILE A 230 6.09 -3.96 -17.47
N GLY A 231 4.92 -3.59 -18.01
CA GLY A 231 4.46 -4.10 -19.29
C GLY A 231 3.83 -5.50 -19.24
N SER A 232 3.57 -6.04 -18.05
CA SER A 232 2.79 -7.28 -17.92
C SER A 232 1.40 -7.15 -18.55
N PRO A 233 0.79 -8.26 -19.02
CA PRO A 233 -0.57 -8.22 -19.55
C PRO A 233 -1.60 -7.61 -18.57
N LEU A 234 -1.46 -7.88 -17.25
CA LEU A 234 -2.34 -7.30 -16.25
C LEU A 234 -2.17 -5.79 -16.15
N VAL A 235 -0.93 -5.29 -16.06
CA VAL A 235 -0.66 -3.85 -15.97
C VAL A 235 -1.13 -3.12 -17.22
N GLN A 236 -0.92 -3.69 -18.40
CA GLN A 236 -1.41 -3.12 -19.68
C GLN A 236 -2.93 -3.05 -19.67
N HIS A 237 -3.61 -4.16 -19.39
CA HIS A 237 -5.08 -4.25 -19.32
C HIS A 237 -5.67 -3.20 -18.36
N LEU A 238 -5.11 -3.08 -17.15
CA LEU A 238 -5.58 -2.11 -16.17
C LEU A 238 -5.34 -0.66 -16.63
N ASN A 239 -4.26 -0.39 -17.34
CA ASN A 239 -3.99 0.95 -17.85
C ASN A 239 -4.91 1.31 -19.03
N ASP A 240 -5.17 0.38 -19.94
CA ASP A 240 -6.13 0.56 -21.01
C ASP A 240 -7.56 0.76 -20.48
N GLY A 241 -7.93 0.04 -19.41
CA GLY A 241 -9.23 0.14 -18.73
C GLY A 241 -9.37 1.29 -17.73
N TRP A 242 -8.32 2.12 -17.53
CA TRP A 242 -8.31 3.11 -16.45
C TRP A 242 -9.49 4.07 -16.44
N ALA A 243 -9.91 4.58 -17.58
CA ALA A 243 -11.06 5.49 -17.66
C ALA A 243 -12.34 4.86 -17.08
N GLY A 244 -12.58 3.57 -17.35
CA GLY A 244 -13.71 2.82 -16.80
C GLY A 244 -13.59 2.61 -15.29
N GLN A 245 -12.38 2.34 -14.79
CA GLN A 245 -12.10 2.20 -13.36
C GLN A 245 -12.31 3.55 -12.64
N ARG A 246 -11.74 4.63 -13.18
CA ARG A 246 -11.86 6.00 -12.63
C ARG A 246 -13.31 6.46 -12.53
N ASN A 247 -14.13 6.16 -13.52
CA ASN A 247 -15.55 6.53 -13.54
C ASN A 247 -16.39 5.84 -12.45
N GLN A 248 -15.87 4.79 -11.81
CA GLN A 248 -16.54 4.15 -10.67
C GLN A 248 -16.22 4.83 -9.33
N VAL A 249 -15.25 5.74 -9.29
CA VAL A 249 -14.95 6.57 -8.12
C VAL A 249 -15.70 7.90 -8.30
N LYS A 250 -16.66 8.20 -7.42
CA LYS A 250 -17.55 9.36 -7.54
C LYS A 250 -16.85 10.69 -7.26
N GLY A 251 -15.94 10.69 -6.29
CA GLY A 251 -15.12 11.83 -5.92
C GLY A 251 -13.75 11.79 -6.61
N ASP A 252 -12.73 12.15 -5.90
CA ASP A 252 -11.38 12.25 -6.44
C ASP A 252 -10.57 10.96 -6.32
N VAL A 253 -9.65 10.77 -7.27
CA VAL A 253 -8.52 9.86 -7.10
C VAL A 253 -7.28 10.69 -6.85
N THR A 254 -6.65 10.48 -5.71
CA THR A 254 -5.38 11.14 -5.35
C THR A 254 -4.26 10.13 -5.33
N ILE A 255 -3.15 10.44 -5.98
CA ILE A 255 -1.93 9.65 -5.98
C ILE A 255 -0.91 10.37 -5.10
N LEU A 256 -0.42 9.68 -4.09
CA LEU A 256 0.65 10.17 -3.22
C LEU A 256 1.94 9.42 -3.54
N GLY A 257 2.96 10.16 -3.94
CA GLY A 257 4.31 9.64 -4.12
C GLY A 257 5.28 10.24 -3.13
N ILE A 258 6.39 9.57 -2.90
CA ILE A 258 7.52 10.10 -2.14
C ILE A 258 8.73 10.17 -3.06
N SER A 259 9.42 11.30 -3.03
CA SER A 259 10.69 11.52 -3.73
C SER A 259 11.85 11.49 -2.73
N GLY A 260 13.04 11.15 -3.20
CA GLY A 260 14.27 11.22 -2.39
C GLY A 260 15.19 10.03 -2.54
N ALA A 261 14.69 8.89 -3.01
CA ALA A 261 15.50 7.71 -3.27
C ALA A 261 15.75 7.48 -4.77
N PRO A 262 16.94 7.02 -5.18
CA PRO A 262 17.18 6.51 -6.52
C PRO A 262 16.28 5.30 -6.79
N THR A 263 15.46 5.37 -7.82
CA THR A 263 14.43 4.36 -8.09
C THR A 263 14.53 3.87 -9.53
N PRO A 264 14.71 2.56 -9.75
CA PRO A 264 14.66 1.97 -11.07
C PRO A 264 13.25 2.03 -11.67
N GLY A 265 13.17 2.34 -12.97
CA GLY A 265 11.89 2.39 -13.68
C GLY A 265 12.08 2.27 -15.20
N LYS A 266 11.01 2.42 -15.95
CA LYS A 266 11.06 2.42 -17.42
C LYS A 266 11.91 3.61 -17.89
N GLY A 267 13.03 3.32 -18.53
CA GLY A 267 13.94 4.35 -19.04
C GLY A 267 15.14 4.64 -18.13
N GLY A 268 15.36 3.88 -17.06
CA GLY A 268 16.53 3.98 -16.19
C GLY A 268 16.21 4.32 -14.73
N VAL A 269 17.21 4.85 -14.02
CA VAL A 269 17.06 5.26 -12.62
C VAL A 269 16.59 6.71 -12.57
N SER A 270 15.53 6.97 -11.81
CA SER A 270 14.97 8.30 -11.58
C SER A 270 14.74 8.55 -10.08
N ASN A 271 14.16 9.68 -9.75
CA ASN A 271 13.81 9.99 -8.37
C ASN A 271 12.50 9.29 -7.97
N GLY A 272 12.44 8.73 -6.76
CA GLY A 272 11.27 8.03 -6.25
C GLY A 272 11.42 7.66 -4.78
N ASP A 273 10.78 6.55 -4.40
CA ASP A 273 10.81 6.00 -3.03
C ASP A 273 11.64 4.71 -2.90
N GLY A 274 12.41 4.39 -3.93
CA GLY A 274 13.21 3.16 -4.03
C GLY A 274 12.52 2.01 -4.77
N PHE A 275 11.19 2.04 -4.89
CA PHE A 275 10.39 1.04 -5.63
C PHE A 275 9.58 1.68 -6.75
N MET A 276 8.98 2.85 -6.50
CA MET A 276 8.12 3.56 -7.44
C MET A 276 8.77 4.89 -7.85
N PRO A 277 9.16 5.04 -9.11
CA PRO A 277 9.68 6.30 -9.61
C PRO A 277 8.55 7.33 -9.75
N VAL A 278 8.83 8.56 -9.33
CA VAL A 278 7.86 9.67 -9.32
C VAL A 278 7.28 9.94 -10.72
N ASN A 279 8.10 9.81 -11.76
CA ASN A 279 7.69 10.02 -13.16
C ASN A 279 6.78 8.90 -13.73
N GLN A 280 6.48 7.87 -12.95
CA GLN A 280 5.57 6.77 -13.33
C GLN A 280 4.33 6.69 -12.42
N LEU A 281 4.06 7.72 -11.64
CA LEU A 281 2.89 7.75 -10.77
C LEU A 281 1.64 8.29 -11.46
N ASP A 282 1.80 9.16 -12.45
CA ASP A 282 0.69 9.87 -13.07
C ASP A 282 -0.32 8.94 -13.75
N MET A 283 -1.58 9.21 -13.48
CA MET A 283 -2.73 8.58 -14.13
C MET A 283 -3.72 9.68 -14.55
N ALA A 284 -4.32 9.52 -15.71
CA ALA A 284 -5.28 10.48 -16.25
C ALA A 284 -6.44 10.73 -15.25
N HIS A 285 -6.82 11.99 -15.08
CA HIS A 285 -7.91 12.39 -14.18
C HIS A 285 -7.71 11.98 -12.71
N ALA A 286 -6.44 11.88 -12.26
CA ALA A 286 -6.06 11.75 -10.86
C ALA A 286 -5.19 12.94 -10.43
N HIS A 287 -5.23 13.28 -9.15
CA HIS A 287 -4.39 14.34 -8.57
C HIS A 287 -3.09 13.72 -8.03
N THR A 288 -1.96 13.97 -8.67
CA THR A 288 -0.66 13.49 -8.18
C THR A 288 -0.01 14.51 -7.26
N ILE A 289 0.35 14.06 -6.07
CA ILE A 289 1.07 14.83 -5.05
C ILE A 289 2.36 14.10 -4.72
N VAL A 290 3.48 14.76 -4.86
CA VAL A 290 4.79 14.22 -4.51
C VAL A 290 5.31 14.88 -3.25
N LEU A 291 5.47 14.07 -2.21
CA LEU A 291 6.05 14.49 -0.96
C LEU A 291 7.57 14.30 -0.99
N LYS A 292 8.31 15.24 -0.45
CA LYS A 292 9.75 15.10 -0.31
C LYS A 292 10.07 14.16 0.84
N GLY A 293 10.65 13.01 0.53
CA GLY A 293 11.20 12.07 1.53
C GLY A 293 12.59 12.49 1.99
N SER A 294 12.97 12.03 3.16
CA SER A 294 14.32 12.20 3.73
C SER A 294 15.11 10.90 3.70
N ASP A 295 14.48 9.79 3.39
CA ASP A 295 15.11 8.48 3.37
C ASP A 295 15.50 8.09 1.93
N PRO A 296 16.80 7.97 1.62
CA PRO A 296 17.27 7.59 0.29
C PRO A 296 17.19 6.08 0.04
N THR A 297 16.58 5.30 0.93
CA THR A 297 16.52 3.83 0.84
C THR A 297 15.15 3.32 0.40
N PRO A 298 15.07 2.09 -0.15
CA PRO A 298 13.79 1.44 -0.45
C PRO A 298 12.87 1.24 0.76
N VAL A 299 13.37 1.39 1.99
CA VAL A 299 12.56 1.37 3.22
C VAL A 299 11.53 2.49 3.22
N ALA A 300 11.81 3.62 2.55
CA ALA A 300 10.87 4.71 2.38
C ALA A 300 9.52 4.23 1.82
N HIS A 301 9.54 3.37 0.80
CA HIS A 301 8.33 2.81 0.21
C HIS A 301 7.49 2.02 1.21
N LEU A 302 8.11 1.12 1.97
CA LEU A 302 7.41 0.25 2.94
C LEU A 302 6.82 1.04 4.12
N MET A 303 7.45 2.15 4.48
CA MET A 303 7.06 2.98 5.63
C MET A 303 6.09 4.12 5.28
N GLN A 304 5.76 4.32 3.99
CA GLN A 304 4.95 5.46 3.52
C GLN A 304 3.65 5.64 4.29
N VAL A 305 2.94 4.56 4.56
CA VAL A 305 1.64 4.60 5.26
C VAL A 305 1.73 5.11 6.70
N GLY A 306 2.94 5.15 7.28
CA GLY A 306 3.23 5.67 8.63
C GLY A 306 3.78 7.11 8.63
N TYR A 307 4.12 7.67 7.48
CA TYR A 307 4.68 9.02 7.43
C TYR A 307 3.64 10.08 7.72
N SER A 308 3.96 11.00 8.63
CA SER A 308 3.03 12.06 9.05
C SER A 308 2.59 12.96 7.90
N GLY A 309 3.45 13.22 6.92
CA GLY A 309 3.10 13.96 5.72
C GLY A 309 2.09 13.21 4.85
N VAL A 310 2.24 11.88 4.70
CA VAL A 310 1.28 11.03 3.99
C VAL A 310 -0.04 10.99 4.75
N ILE A 311 0.01 10.77 6.08
CA ILE A 311 -1.19 10.78 6.93
C ILE A 311 -1.93 12.11 6.82
N ALA A 312 -1.22 13.24 6.82
CA ALA A 312 -1.81 14.57 6.70
C ALA A 312 -2.52 14.78 5.35
N GLU A 313 -1.93 14.30 4.25
CA GLU A 313 -2.59 14.40 2.94
C GLU A 313 -3.77 13.42 2.82
N VAL A 314 -3.65 12.20 3.31
CA VAL A 314 -4.75 11.23 3.34
C VAL A 314 -5.95 11.81 4.10
N GLN A 315 -5.75 12.27 5.34
CA GLN A 315 -6.87 12.82 6.14
C GLN A 315 -7.51 14.05 5.51
N LYS A 316 -6.74 14.89 4.81
CA LYS A 316 -7.27 16.05 4.08
C LYS A 316 -8.21 15.61 2.95
N ARG A 317 -7.92 14.51 2.26
CA ARG A 317 -8.80 13.94 1.23
C ARG A 317 -10.04 13.29 1.82
N LEU A 318 -9.88 12.53 2.88
CA LEU A 318 -10.98 11.86 3.57
C LEU A 318 -11.95 12.84 4.29
N ALA A 319 -11.57 14.10 4.48
CA ALA A 319 -12.42 15.14 5.05
C ALA A 319 -13.41 15.74 4.05
N GLN A 320 -13.21 15.52 2.76
CA GLN A 320 -14.08 16.03 1.68
C GLN A 320 -15.34 15.19 1.56
#